data_36d2ec842ac466014279d15bf7492f69
#
_entry.id   36d2ec842ac466014279d15bf7492f69
#
_cell.length_a   1.000
_cell.length_b   1.000
_cell.length_c   1.000
_cell.angle_alpha   90.00
_cell.angle_beta   90.00
_cell.angle_gamma   90.00
#
_symmetry.space_group_name_H-M   'P 1'
#
loop_
_entity.id
_entity.type
_entity.pdbx_description
1 polymer ?
#
loop_
_entity_poly.entity_id
_entity_poly.type
_entity_poly.pdbx_seq_one_letter_code
_entity_poly.pdbx_strand_id
1 'polypeptide(L)'
;MHTVDILLQLGYLALLSYYILRPPDKGPVGGGGAREVLLTIYSIASLLRPPKLPVVPFAFVAGTFVFTLSSAPFPGDTPYSFLLGALLLHVLLLHLPQTPSPIFLFSPEFTVPLATVLWHQFTRTIYPCVLFFLPATILASFFLSIALEDSVPHFLSVFTPPPMEIRIAFSVLWIILMLFITVSAALLVLFNGSFHSTSSQPVCSWDRYSVAVGLRSRRIFAAAVATYSEPYYFPPPFNLLQIIFVHLPRLLLRLFGKEGLVTKRIEGVLWCLTTGPLTFVVVVVCLPWTVFLSYIRLPRP
;
A
#
# COMPACT_ATOMS: atom_id res chain seq x y z
N MET A 1 -3.74 18.22 -3.98
CA MET A 1 -3.19 17.07 -4.74
C MET A 1 -3.10 15.80 -3.92
N HIS A 2 -2.48 15.80 -2.77
CA HIS A 2 -2.36 14.62 -1.91
C HIS A 2 -3.71 13.92 -1.61
N THR A 3 -4.75 14.69 -1.27
CA THR A 3 -6.10 14.17 -1.01
C THR A 3 -6.71 13.46 -2.23
N VAL A 4 -6.48 14.00 -3.44
CA VAL A 4 -6.93 13.39 -4.70
C VAL A 4 -6.24 12.04 -4.90
N ASP A 5 -4.94 11.98 -4.67
CA ASP A 5 -4.13 10.75 -4.81
C ASP A 5 -4.62 9.67 -3.83
N ILE A 6 -4.90 10.04 -2.58
CA ILE A 6 -5.47 9.11 -1.58
C ILE A 6 -6.87 8.62 -1.99
N LEU A 7 -7.74 9.51 -2.46
CA LEU A 7 -9.09 9.11 -2.89
C LEU A 7 -9.05 8.15 -4.06
N LEU A 8 -8.16 8.39 -5.03
CA LEU A 8 -7.96 7.47 -6.16
C LEU A 8 -7.40 6.13 -5.70
N GLN A 9 -6.47 6.12 -4.75
CA GLN A 9 -5.93 4.89 -4.18
C GLN A 9 -6.99 4.12 -3.38
N LEU A 10 -7.81 4.80 -2.60
CA LEU A 10 -8.93 4.16 -1.89
C LEU A 10 -9.98 3.61 -2.86
N GLY A 11 -10.28 4.35 -3.94
CA GLY A 11 -11.15 3.87 -5.01
C GLY A 11 -10.61 2.59 -5.68
N TYR A 12 -9.30 2.57 -5.94
CA TYR A 12 -8.63 1.37 -6.45
C TYR A 12 -8.71 0.19 -5.47
N LEU A 13 -8.47 0.42 -4.17
CA LEU A 13 -8.60 -0.62 -3.15
C LEU A 13 -10.04 -1.13 -3.03
N ALA A 14 -11.02 -0.25 -3.09
CA ALA A 14 -12.43 -0.63 -3.09
C ALA A 14 -12.78 -1.48 -4.32
N LEU A 15 -12.29 -1.10 -5.50
CA LEU A 15 -12.49 -1.86 -6.74
C LEU A 15 -11.82 -3.24 -6.67
N LEU A 16 -10.58 -3.32 -6.16
CA LEU A 16 -9.86 -4.58 -5.97
C LEU A 16 -10.57 -5.48 -4.96
N SER A 17 -11.01 -4.92 -3.83
CA SER A 17 -11.79 -5.65 -2.81
C SER A 17 -13.11 -6.18 -3.39
N TYR A 18 -13.82 -5.35 -4.17
CA TYR A 18 -15.05 -5.76 -4.83
C TYR A 18 -14.83 -6.88 -5.85
N TYR A 19 -13.73 -6.81 -6.59
CA TYR A 19 -13.35 -7.87 -7.55
C TYR A 19 -13.06 -9.21 -6.84
N ILE A 20 -12.34 -9.17 -5.71
CA ILE A 20 -12.03 -10.37 -4.91
C ILE A 20 -13.31 -10.96 -4.29
N LEU A 21 -14.23 -10.11 -3.78
CA LEU A 21 -15.47 -10.58 -3.16
C LEU A 21 -16.49 -11.10 -4.16
N ARG A 22 -16.48 -10.58 -5.40
CA ARG A 22 -17.39 -10.97 -6.47
C ARG A 22 -16.60 -11.19 -7.76
N PRO A 23 -15.83 -12.29 -7.85
CA PRO A 23 -15.14 -12.64 -9.07
C PRO A 23 -16.15 -12.84 -10.22
N PRO A 24 -15.76 -12.53 -11.45
CA PRO A 24 -16.63 -12.77 -12.62
C PRO A 24 -16.88 -14.26 -12.77
N ASP A 25 -18.08 -14.61 -13.29
CA ASP A 25 -18.42 -15.99 -13.61
C ASP A 25 -17.44 -16.57 -14.63
N LYS A 26 -17.16 -17.89 -14.53
CA LYS A 26 -16.34 -18.63 -15.50
C LYS A 26 -17.00 -18.58 -16.87
N GLY A 27 -16.78 -17.53 -17.61
CA GLY A 27 -17.14 -17.43 -19.01
C GLY A 27 -15.92 -17.52 -19.92
N PRO A 28 -16.08 -17.93 -21.21
CA PRO A 28 -14.99 -17.83 -22.16
C PRO A 28 -14.57 -16.36 -22.26
N VAL A 29 -13.30 -16.12 -22.04
CA VAL A 29 -12.70 -14.78 -21.98
C VAL A 29 -12.71 -14.18 -23.38
N GLY A 30 -13.71 -13.40 -23.66
CA GLY A 30 -13.80 -12.53 -24.84
C GLY A 30 -13.96 -11.05 -24.51
N GLY A 31 -14.02 -10.71 -23.24
CA GLY A 31 -14.18 -9.33 -22.84
C GLY A 31 -13.61 -9.14 -21.44
N GLY A 32 -12.37 -8.65 -21.36
CA GLY A 32 -11.86 -8.11 -20.11
C GLY A 32 -12.90 -7.16 -19.54
N GLY A 33 -13.51 -7.51 -18.41
CA GLY A 33 -14.53 -6.68 -17.80
C GLY A 33 -13.94 -5.29 -17.52
N ALA A 34 -14.72 -4.25 -17.60
CA ALA A 34 -14.25 -2.87 -17.35
C ALA A 34 -13.48 -2.76 -16.02
N ARG A 35 -13.80 -3.62 -15.05
CA ARG A 35 -13.13 -3.71 -13.75
C ARG A 35 -11.68 -4.18 -13.86
N GLU A 36 -11.42 -5.22 -14.64
CA GLU A 36 -10.09 -5.79 -14.88
C GLU A 36 -9.20 -4.80 -15.61
N VAL A 37 -9.76 -4.16 -16.64
CA VAL A 37 -9.06 -3.11 -17.39
C VAL A 37 -8.68 -1.94 -16.49
N LEU A 38 -9.60 -1.45 -15.65
CA LEU A 38 -9.33 -0.36 -14.72
C LEU A 38 -8.26 -0.73 -13.69
N LEU A 39 -8.34 -1.94 -13.10
CA LEU A 39 -7.34 -2.43 -12.16
C LEU A 39 -5.96 -2.55 -12.81
N THR A 40 -5.90 -3.08 -14.04
CA THR A 40 -4.67 -3.22 -14.80
C THR A 40 -4.07 -1.86 -15.15
N ILE A 41 -4.86 -0.94 -15.68
CA ILE A 41 -4.41 0.42 -16.05
C ILE A 41 -3.87 1.14 -14.81
N TYR A 42 -4.60 1.10 -13.69
CA TYR A 42 -4.15 1.76 -12.46
C TYR A 42 -2.86 1.15 -11.93
N SER A 43 -2.75 -0.18 -11.96
CA SER A 43 -1.55 -0.90 -11.50
C SER A 43 -0.33 -0.58 -12.37
N ILE A 44 -0.46 -0.61 -13.70
CA ILE A 44 0.61 -0.23 -14.62
C ILE A 44 0.99 1.24 -14.44
N ALA A 45 0.00 2.13 -14.30
CA ALA A 45 0.23 3.54 -14.03
C ALA A 45 1.07 3.76 -12.76
N SER A 46 0.74 3.01 -11.71
CA SER A 46 1.46 3.08 -10.43
C SER A 46 2.88 2.51 -10.52
N LEU A 47 3.10 1.46 -11.33
CA LEU A 47 4.43 0.89 -11.58
C LEU A 47 5.35 1.85 -12.34
N LEU A 48 4.81 2.63 -13.25
CA LEU A 48 5.57 3.61 -14.04
C LEU A 48 5.89 4.90 -13.27
N ARG A 49 5.44 5.01 -12.03
CA ARG A 49 5.80 6.11 -11.15
C ARG A 49 7.23 5.94 -10.60
N PRO A 50 8.00 7.04 -10.42
CA PRO A 50 9.32 6.92 -9.79
C PRO A 50 9.22 6.25 -8.42
N PRO A 51 10.24 5.45 -7.99
CA PRO A 51 10.19 4.43 -6.94
C PRO A 51 10.08 5.02 -5.52
N LYS A 52 9.05 5.78 -5.25
CA LYS A 52 8.69 6.24 -3.89
C LYS A 52 7.57 5.39 -3.28
N LEU A 53 6.93 4.54 -4.09
CA LEU A 53 5.84 3.65 -3.69
C LEU A 53 6.31 2.20 -3.66
N PRO A 54 5.75 1.39 -2.77
CA PRO A 54 5.97 -0.05 -2.81
C PRO A 54 5.42 -0.62 -4.12
N VAL A 55 6.33 -1.07 -4.97
CA VAL A 55 6.05 -1.57 -6.33
C VAL A 55 5.37 -2.94 -6.29
N VAL A 56 5.69 -3.75 -5.27
CA VAL A 56 5.31 -5.17 -5.18
C VAL A 56 3.80 -5.42 -5.33
N PRO A 57 2.89 -4.77 -4.59
CA PRO A 57 1.47 -5.08 -4.72
C PRO A 57 0.89 -4.70 -6.08
N PHE A 58 1.37 -3.61 -6.69
CA PHE A 58 0.94 -3.24 -8.05
C PHE A 58 1.45 -4.22 -9.10
N ALA A 59 2.69 -4.73 -8.92
CA ALA A 59 3.25 -5.77 -9.78
C ALA A 59 2.46 -7.07 -9.69
N PHE A 60 2.00 -7.45 -8.50
CA PHE A 60 1.15 -8.64 -8.33
C PHE A 60 -0.18 -8.49 -9.06
N VAL A 61 -0.85 -7.35 -8.95
CA VAL A 61 -2.13 -7.12 -9.65
C VAL A 61 -1.94 -7.06 -11.15
N ALA A 62 -0.97 -6.26 -11.64
CA ALA A 62 -0.67 -6.16 -13.07
C ALA A 62 -0.25 -7.51 -13.65
N GLY A 63 0.65 -8.24 -12.96
CA GLY A 63 1.10 -9.56 -13.36
C GLY A 63 -0.07 -10.56 -13.43
N THR A 64 -0.93 -10.59 -12.41
CA THR A 64 -2.10 -11.46 -12.41
C THR A 64 -2.94 -11.27 -13.66
N PHE A 65 -3.33 -10.04 -13.97
CA PHE A 65 -4.20 -9.78 -15.13
C PHE A 65 -3.49 -9.95 -16.47
N VAL A 66 -2.18 -9.70 -16.55
CA VAL A 66 -1.40 -9.96 -17.77
C VAL A 66 -1.25 -11.46 -18.02
N PHE A 67 -0.99 -12.26 -16.99
CA PHE A 67 -0.83 -13.70 -17.12
C PHE A 67 -2.16 -14.46 -17.22
N THR A 68 -3.27 -13.88 -16.80
CA THR A 68 -4.61 -14.51 -16.85
C THR A 68 -5.47 -13.95 -17.99
N LEU A 69 -4.87 -13.47 -19.08
CA LEU A 69 -5.61 -12.97 -20.26
C LEU A 69 -6.55 -14.03 -20.87
N SER A 70 -6.30 -15.31 -20.66
CA SER A 70 -7.13 -16.41 -21.18
C SER A 70 -8.25 -16.86 -20.26
N SER A 71 -8.15 -16.60 -18.95
CA SER A 71 -9.17 -16.98 -17.95
C SER A 71 -9.11 -16.05 -16.76
N ALA A 72 -10.27 -15.55 -16.31
CA ALA A 72 -10.33 -14.72 -15.11
C ALA A 72 -9.80 -15.48 -13.89
N PRO A 73 -9.04 -14.82 -12.97
CA PRO A 73 -8.57 -15.43 -11.74
C PRO A 73 -9.74 -15.84 -10.85
N PHE A 74 -9.77 -17.12 -10.45
CA PHE A 74 -10.85 -17.73 -9.70
C PHE A 74 -10.43 -18.09 -8.27
N PRO A 75 -11.35 -18.12 -7.29
CA PRO A 75 -11.05 -18.64 -5.96
C PRO A 75 -10.48 -20.07 -6.03
N GLY A 76 -9.31 -20.27 -5.41
CA GLY A 76 -8.55 -21.53 -5.47
C GLY A 76 -7.40 -21.51 -6.48
N ASP A 77 -7.36 -20.58 -7.41
CA ASP A 77 -6.25 -20.44 -8.35
C ASP A 77 -5.10 -19.60 -7.75
N THR A 78 -3.86 -19.92 -8.16
CA THR A 78 -2.68 -19.13 -7.76
C THR A 78 -2.79 -17.64 -8.11
N PRO A 79 -3.31 -17.23 -9.28
CA PRO A 79 -3.51 -15.82 -9.60
C PRO A 79 -4.46 -15.09 -8.63
N TYR A 80 -5.52 -15.77 -8.16
CA TYR A 80 -6.42 -15.21 -7.16
C TYR A 80 -5.72 -14.97 -5.81
N SER A 81 -4.86 -15.90 -5.40
CA SER A 81 -4.04 -15.77 -4.19
C SER A 81 -3.09 -14.56 -4.28
N PHE A 82 -2.54 -14.25 -5.46
CA PHE A 82 -1.74 -13.05 -5.67
C PHE A 82 -2.56 -11.77 -5.53
N LEU A 83 -3.82 -11.74 -5.98
CA LEU A 83 -4.71 -10.58 -5.78
C LEU A 83 -5.01 -10.37 -4.28
N LEU A 84 -5.27 -11.44 -3.54
CA LEU A 84 -5.47 -11.38 -2.10
C LEU A 84 -4.23 -10.86 -1.37
N GLY A 85 -3.05 -11.39 -1.72
CA GLY A 85 -1.77 -10.92 -1.21
C GLY A 85 -1.51 -9.45 -1.54
N ALA A 86 -1.83 -9.02 -2.76
CA ALA A 86 -1.74 -7.63 -3.17
C ALA A 86 -2.66 -6.73 -2.35
N LEU A 87 -3.90 -7.13 -2.10
CA LEU A 87 -4.84 -6.37 -1.27
C LEU A 87 -4.31 -6.21 0.16
N LEU A 88 -3.85 -7.29 0.79
CA LEU A 88 -3.27 -7.25 2.13
C LEU A 88 -2.06 -6.33 2.22
N LEU A 89 -1.16 -6.44 1.24
CA LEU A 89 0.01 -5.56 1.16
C LEU A 89 -0.38 -4.10 0.96
N HIS A 90 -1.37 -3.81 0.11
CA HIS A 90 -1.85 -2.44 -0.08
C HIS A 90 -2.42 -1.84 1.21
N VAL A 91 -3.24 -2.59 1.94
CA VAL A 91 -3.82 -2.14 3.22
C VAL A 91 -2.70 -1.88 4.23
N LEU A 92 -1.71 -2.78 4.33
CA LEU A 92 -0.57 -2.60 5.23
C LEU A 92 0.24 -1.35 4.86
N LEU A 93 0.55 -1.19 3.58
CA LEU A 93 1.41 -0.12 3.07
C LEU A 93 0.74 1.26 3.10
N LEU A 94 -0.60 1.32 3.11
CA LEU A 94 -1.35 2.56 3.23
C LEU A 94 -1.05 3.30 4.54
N HIS A 95 -0.71 2.56 5.60
CA HIS A 95 -0.41 3.10 6.93
C HIS A 95 1.07 3.45 7.12
N LEU A 96 1.91 3.22 6.12
CA LEU A 96 3.32 3.59 6.19
C LEU A 96 3.54 5.09 6.01
N PRO A 97 4.63 5.65 6.59
CA PRO A 97 4.99 7.05 6.40
C PRO A 97 5.61 7.28 5.01
N GLN A 98 4.87 6.96 3.96
CA GLN A 98 5.23 7.10 2.55
C GLN A 98 4.11 7.84 1.82
N THR A 99 4.39 8.46 0.71
CA THR A 99 3.38 9.15 -0.12
C THR A 99 2.86 8.20 -1.20
N PRO A 100 1.54 8.13 -1.43
CA PRO A 100 0.45 8.75 -0.67
C PRO A 100 0.09 7.96 0.60
N SER A 101 -0.22 8.66 1.69
CA SER A 101 -0.69 8.01 2.92
C SER A 101 -1.70 8.91 3.65
N PRO A 102 -2.78 8.34 4.20
CA PRO A 102 -3.75 9.08 5.02
C PRO A 102 -3.13 9.75 6.25
N ILE A 103 -1.95 9.29 6.69
CA ILE A 103 -1.23 9.82 7.85
C ILE A 103 -0.99 11.34 7.72
N PHE A 104 -0.77 11.83 6.50
CA PHE A 104 -0.53 13.27 6.25
C PHE A 104 -1.81 14.13 6.26
N LEU A 105 -3.01 13.52 6.26
CA LEU A 105 -4.29 14.24 6.35
C LEU A 105 -4.63 14.68 7.77
N PHE A 106 -4.09 13.97 8.76
CA PHE A 106 -4.24 14.32 10.17
C PHE A 106 -3.11 15.26 10.62
N SER A 107 -3.01 15.55 11.91
CA SER A 107 -1.94 16.39 12.42
C SER A 107 -0.55 15.76 12.17
N PRO A 108 0.19 16.19 11.14
CA PRO A 108 1.41 15.49 10.70
C PRO A 108 2.51 15.49 11.77
N GLU A 109 2.47 16.48 12.68
CA GLU A 109 3.40 16.58 13.82
C GLU A 109 3.30 15.42 14.81
N PHE A 110 2.13 14.75 14.88
CA PHE A 110 1.91 13.60 15.76
C PHE A 110 1.91 12.29 15.00
N THR A 111 1.23 12.25 13.87
CA THR A 111 1.01 11.01 13.12
C THR A 111 2.26 10.52 12.40
N VAL A 112 3.06 11.43 11.82
CA VAL A 112 4.27 11.04 11.09
C VAL A 112 5.36 10.52 12.01
N PRO A 113 5.69 11.15 13.17
CA PRO A 113 6.61 10.57 14.13
C PRO A 113 6.15 9.22 14.68
N LEU A 114 4.86 9.08 15.01
CA LEU A 114 4.30 7.81 15.48
C LEU A 114 4.48 6.70 14.43
N ALA A 115 4.06 6.96 13.19
CA ALA A 115 4.22 6.00 12.09
C ALA A 115 5.69 5.66 11.81
N THR A 116 6.58 6.64 11.94
CA THR A 116 8.03 6.45 11.78
C THR A 116 8.60 5.54 12.87
N VAL A 117 8.17 5.71 14.12
CA VAL A 117 8.57 4.83 15.24
C VAL A 117 8.04 3.41 15.01
N LEU A 118 6.75 3.28 14.71
CA LEU A 118 6.13 1.97 14.47
C LEU A 118 6.81 1.23 13.32
N TRP A 119 7.11 1.93 12.22
CA TRP A 119 7.84 1.35 11.09
C TRP A 119 9.26 0.94 11.46
N HIS A 120 9.94 1.78 12.24
CA HIS A 120 11.29 1.46 12.71
C HIS A 120 11.31 0.22 13.62
N GLN A 121 10.34 0.13 14.53
CA GLN A 121 10.18 -1.04 15.39
C GLN A 121 9.79 -2.29 14.58
N PHE A 122 8.89 -2.16 13.63
CA PHE A 122 8.53 -3.24 12.74
C PHE A 122 9.76 -3.80 12.00
N THR A 123 10.54 -2.94 11.37
CA THR A 123 11.69 -3.37 10.57
C THR A 123 12.86 -3.88 11.40
N ARG A 124 13.12 -3.31 12.57
CA ARG A 124 14.28 -3.71 13.40
C ARG A 124 13.98 -4.83 14.38
N THR A 125 12.74 -5.01 14.77
CA THR A 125 12.39 -5.89 15.88
C THR A 125 11.45 -7.00 15.43
N ILE A 126 10.28 -6.64 14.87
CA ILE A 126 9.26 -7.60 14.49
C ILE A 126 9.70 -8.43 13.29
N TYR A 127 10.21 -7.79 12.25
CA TYR A 127 10.64 -8.48 11.02
C TYR A 127 11.73 -9.54 11.27
N PRO A 128 12.83 -9.25 11.99
CA PRO A 128 13.81 -10.28 12.33
C PRO A 128 13.23 -11.41 13.21
N CYS A 129 12.31 -11.06 14.14
CA CYS A 129 11.65 -12.05 14.97
C CYS A 129 10.78 -13.02 14.13
N VAL A 130 9.96 -12.45 13.23
CA VAL A 130 9.14 -13.24 12.31
C VAL A 130 10.04 -14.11 11.40
N LEU A 131 11.13 -13.55 10.90
CA LEU A 131 12.07 -14.28 10.04
C LEU A 131 12.73 -15.46 10.79
N PHE A 132 13.07 -15.28 12.07
CA PHE A 132 13.65 -16.34 12.91
C PHE A 132 12.67 -17.51 13.09
N PHE A 133 11.39 -17.21 13.30
CA PHE A 133 10.35 -18.24 13.44
C PHE A 133 9.76 -18.73 12.11
N LEU A 134 10.14 -18.15 10.98
CA LEU A 134 9.59 -18.45 9.66
C LEU A 134 9.67 -19.95 9.31
N PRO A 135 10.80 -20.67 9.49
CA PRO A 135 10.86 -22.09 9.17
C PRO A 135 9.86 -22.91 9.99
N ALA A 136 9.73 -22.61 11.28
CA ALA A 136 8.78 -23.30 12.16
C ALA A 136 7.32 -23.01 11.79
N THR A 137 7.01 -21.75 11.42
CA THR A 137 5.65 -21.36 10.98
C THR A 137 5.27 -22.00 9.66
N ILE A 138 6.20 -22.10 8.70
CA ILE A 138 5.97 -22.77 7.42
C ILE A 138 5.70 -24.25 7.65
N LEU A 139 6.55 -24.94 8.42
CA LEU A 139 6.37 -26.35 8.75
C LEU A 139 5.04 -26.58 9.47
N ALA A 140 4.74 -25.79 10.50
CA ALA A 140 3.48 -25.91 11.24
C ALA A 140 2.26 -25.65 10.35
N SER A 141 2.33 -24.67 9.46
CA SER A 141 1.24 -24.38 8.51
C SER A 141 1.05 -25.49 7.49
N PHE A 142 2.15 -26.07 7.00
CA PHE A 142 2.12 -27.21 6.08
C PHE A 142 1.47 -28.43 6.73
N PHE A 143 1.92 -28.82 7.92
CA PHE A 143 1.33 -29.95 8.65
C PHE A 143 -0.12 -29.68 9.07
N LEU A 144 -0.44 -28.44 9.44
CA LEU A 144 -1.81 -28.05 9.75
C LEU A 144 -2.71 -28.14 8.52
N SER A 145 -2.23 -27.72 7.35
CA SER A 145 -2.96 -27.87 6.09
C SER A 145 -3.28 -29.33 5.79
N ILE A 146 -2.28 -30.21 5.86
CA ILE A 146 -2.48 -31.66 5.67
C ILE A 146 -3.46 -32.21 6.72
N ALA A 147 -3.35 -31.77 7.98
CA ALA A 147 -4.21 -32.24 9.05
C ALA A 147 -5.67 -31.79 8.92
N LEU A 148 -5.93 -30.63 8.31
CA LEU A 148 -7.28 -30.09 8.12
C LEU A 148 -7.94 -30.55 6.82
N GLU A 149 -7.18 -30.98 5.86
CA GLU A 149 -7.67 -31.42 4.56
C GLU A 149 -8.14 -32.88 4.62
N ASP A 150 -9.38 -33.13 4.21
CA ASP A 150 -9.91 -34.49 4.15
C ASP A 150 -9.50 -35.21 2.87
N SER A 151 -9.12 -34.47 1.82
CA SER A 151 -8.60 -35.00 0.56
C SER A 151 -7.08 -34.80 0.47
N VAL A 152 -6.34 -35.86 0.65
CA VAL A 152 -4.88 -35.86 0.49
C VAL A 152 -4.54 -35.64 -1.00
N PRO A 153 -3.65 -34.67 -1.36
CA PRO A 153 -3.16 -34.54 -2.73
C PRO A 153 -2.69 -35.86 -3.30
N HIS A 154 -2.95 -36.13 -4.56
CA HIS A 154 -2.68 -37.45 -5.21
C HIS A 154 -1.26 -37.97 -5.03
N PHE A 155 -0.27 -37.10 -4.89
CA PHE A 155 1.11 -37.49 -4.63
C PHE A 155 1.39 -37.94 -3.18
N LEU A 156 0.47 -37.63 -2.24
CA LEU A 156 0.52 -38.05 -0.83
C LEU A 156 -0.53 -39.09 -0.49
N SER A 157 -1.13 -39.74 -1.50
CA SER A 157 -2.20 -40.75 -1.35
C SER A 157 -1.86 -41.98 -0.49
N VAL A 158 -0.60 -42.12 -0.10
CA VAL A 158 -0.15 -43.15 0.84
C VAL A 158 -0.53 -42.82 2.30
N PHE A 159 -0.84 -41.56 2.60
CA PHE A 159 -1.18 -41.14 3.95
C PHE A 159 -2.69 -41.15 4.14
N THR A 160 -3.16 -41.96 5.04
CA THR A 160 -4.53 -41.90 5.56
C THR A 160 -4.75 -40.56 6.26
N PRO A 161 -5.94 -39.93 6.15
CA PRO A 161 -6.22 -38.67 6.85
C PRO A 161 -5.92 -38.82 8.34
N PRO A 162 -5.20 -37.87 8.93
CA PRO A 162 -4.78 -38.00 10.32
C PRO A 162 -6.01 -37.96 11.25
N PRO A 163 -6.00 -38.73 12.36
CA PRO A 163 -7.09 -38.75 13.32
C PRO A 163 -7.34 -37.34 13.91
N MET A 164 -8.56 -37.11 14.35
CA MET A 164 -8.99 -35.79 14.82
C MET A 164 -8.11 -35.21 15.95
N GLU A 165 -7.55 -36.09 16.77
CA GLU A 165 -6.61 -35.70 17.84
C GLU A 165 -5.35 -35.03 17.33
N ILE A 166 -4.79 -35.52 16.22
CA ILE A 166 -3.61 -34.93 15.58
C ILE A 166 -3.97 -33.55 14.96
N ARG A 167 -5.15 -33.41 14.37
CA ARG A 167 -5.64 -32.14 13.83
C ARG A 167 -5.71 -31.06 14.91
N ILE A 168 -6.28 -31.41 16.08
CA ILE A 168 -6.35 -30.53 17.23
C ILE A 168 -4.94 -30.19 17.72
N ALA A 169 -4.06 -31.19 17.85
CA ALA A 169 -2.69 -30.97 18.32
C ALA A 169 -1.91 -29.99 17.42
N PHE A 170 -2.00 -30.13 16.10
CA PHE A 170 -1.36 -29.19 15.17
C PHE A 170 -1.98 -27.81 15.21
N SER A 171 -3.30 -27.70 15.37
CA SER A 171 -3.97 -26.41 15.51
C SER A 171 -3.52 -25.68 16.77
N VAL A 172 -3.42 -26.40 17.90
CA VAL A 172 -2.91 -25.87 19.16
C VAL A 172 -1.45 -25.48 19.05
N LEU A 173 -0.62 -26.32 18.43
CA LEU A 173 0.79 -26.00 18.19
C LEU A 173 0.95 -24.71 17.38
N TRP A 174 0.18 -24.55 16.31
CA TRP A 174 0.21 -23.38 15.48
C TRP A 174 -0.22 -22.09 16.24
N ILE A 175 -1.29 -22.18 17.04
CA ILE A 175 -1.75 -21.10 17.92
C ILE A 175 -0.67 -20.71 18.94
N ILE A 176 -0.04 -21.69 19.58
CA ILE A 176 1.06 -21.47 20.54
C ILE A 176 2.23 -20.77 19.85
N LEU A 177 2.63 -21.22 18.66
CA LEU A 177 3.72 -20.64 17.90
C LEU A 177 3.42 -19.17 17.53
N MET A 178 2.21 -18.88 17.08
CA MET A 178 1.77 -17.50 16.81
C MET A 178 1.75 -16.61 18.06
N LEU A 179 1.31 -17.19 19.20
CA LEU A 179 1.36 -16.51 20.49
C LEU A 179 2.82 -16.19 20.88
N PHE A 180 3.75 -17.12 20.74
CA PHE A 180 5.18 -16.89 21.03
C PHE A 180 5.77 -15.79 20.16
N ILE A 181 5.48 -15.77 18.87
CA ILE A 181 5.94 -14.72 17.97
C ILE A 181 5.39 -13.36 18.41
N THR A 182 4.10 -13.31 18.73
CA THR A 182 3.43 -12.06 19.14
C THR A 182 3.97 -11.54 20.46
N VAL A 183 4.13 -12.42 21.46
CA VAL A 183 4.67 -12.07 22.78
C VAL A 183 6.14 -11.64 22.66
N SER A 184 6.96 -12.38 21.89
CA SER A 184 8.36 -12.01 21.63
C SER A 184 8.46 -10.63 21.00
N ALA A 185 7.64 -10.36 19.97
CA ALA A 185 7.61 -9.05 19.31
C ALA A 185 7.16 -7.95 20.27
N ALA A 186 6.14 -8.20 21.09
CA ALA A 186 5.66 -7.24 22.10
C ALA A 186 6.72 -6.94 23.16
N LEU A 187 7.40 -7.96 23.70
CA LEU A 187 8.47 -7.79 24.67
C LEU A 187 9.63 -6.99 24.08
N LEU A 188 10.06 -7.30 22.87
CA LEU A 188 11.11 -6.56 22.20
C LEU A 188 10.74 -5.09 21.97
N VAL A 189 9.47 -4.80 21.65
CA VAL A 189 8.98 -3.41 21.55
C VAL A 189 9.00 -2.72 22.90
N LEU A 190 8.56 -3.39 23.97
CA LEU A 190 8.52 -2.82 25.31
C LEU A 190 9.94 -2.53 25.88
N PHE A 191 10.88 -3.44 25.65
CA PHE A 191 12.27 -3.29 26.14
C PHE A 191 13.13 -2.41 25.23
N ASN A 192 12.65 -2.04 24.05
CA ASN A 192 13.41 -1.17 23.18
C ASN A 192 13.30 0.29 23.66
N GLY A 193 14.40 0.85 24.11
CA GLY A 193 14.46 2.22 24.67
C GLY A 193 14.06 3.36 23.74
N SER A 194 13.68 3.05 22.48
CA SER A 194 13.17 4.05 21.53
C SER A 194 11.86 4.72 21.95
N PHE A 195 11.09 4.08 22.85
CA PHE A 195 9.88 4.66 23.43
C PHE A 195 10.11 5.46 24.71
N HIS A 196 11.29 5.31 25.31
CA HIS A 196 11.64 6.04 26.52
C HIS A 196 12.51 7.24 26.10
N SER A 197 11.87 8.36 25.85
CA SER A 197 12.56 9.63 25.75
C SER A 197 13.13 9.97 27.13
N THR A 198 14.43 9.79 27.29
CA THR A 198 15.16 10.21 28.49
C THR A 198 15.40 11.70 28.56
N SER A 199 14.93 12.47 27.60
CA SER A 199 15.12 13.92 27.56
C SER A 199 13.96 14.66 28.17
N SER A 200 14.27 15.50 29.15
CA SER A 200 13.51 16.67 29.57
C SER A 200 12.74 17.29 28.41
N GLN A 201 11.47 17.56 28.61
CA GLN A 201 10.47 18.19 27.74
C GLN A 201 10.84 18.32 26.26
N PRO A 202 10.05 17.72 25.35
CA PRO A 202 10.33 17.83 23.93
C PRO A 202 10.27 19.30 23.50
N VAL A 203 11.37 19.81 22.99
CA VAL A 203 11.49 21.19 22.50
C VAL A 203 10.54 21.44 21.31
N CYS A 204 10.13 20.37 20.61
CA CYS A 204 9.25 20.43 19.47
C CYS A 204 8.32 19.21 19.45
N SER A 205 7.07 19.39 19.00
CA SER A 205 6.07 18.31 18.87
C SER A 205 6.58 17.12 18.03
N TRP A 206 7.43 17.38 17.03
CA TRP A 206 8.07 16.37 16.19
C TRP A 206 9.05 15.45 16.93
N ASP A 207 9.69 15.97 17.99
CA ASP A 207 10.74 15.27 18.74
C ASP A 207 10.19 14.46 19.93
N ARG A 208 8.88 14.25 19.96
CA ARG A 208 8.14 13.58 21.06
C ARG A 208 8.71 12.22 21.45
N TYR A 209 9.21 11.44 20.50
CA TYR A 209 9.75 10.09 20.77
C TYR A 209 11.28 10.12 20.87
N SER A 210 11.96 10.85 20.00
CA SER A 210 13.39 11.13 20.03
C SER A 210 13.74 12.16 18.96
N VAL A 211 14.85 12.86 19.12
CA VAL A 211 15.37 13.83 18.13
C VAL A 211 15.63 13.14 16.78
N ALA A 212 16.17 11.92 16.79
CA ALA A 212 16.44 11.15 15.56
C ALA A 212 15.16 10.82 14.80
N VAL A 213 14.09 10.41 15.50
CA VAL A 213 12.76 10.17 14.92
C VAL A 213 12.17 11.46 14.38
N GLY A 214 12.26 12.55 15.13
CA GLY A 214 11.77 13.86 14.71
C GLY A 214 12.44 14.37 13.45
N LEU A 215 13.75 14.25 13.33
CA LEU A 215 14.50 14.62 12.12
C LEU A 215 14.08 13.76 10.91
N ARG A 216 13.93 12.46 11.12
CA ARG A 216 13.48 11.55 10.04
C ARG A 216 12.05 11.89 9.60
N SER A 217 11.16 12.15 10.54
CA SER A 217 9.75 12.51 10.28
C SER A 217 9.63 13.81 9.51
N ARG A 218 10.41 14.84 9.89
CA ARG A 218 10.48 16.11 9.16
C ARG A 218 10.99 15.93 7.72
N ARG A 219 11.99 15.07 7.50
CA ARG A 219 12.49 14.74 6.15
C ARG A 219 11.40 14.05 5.31
N ILE A 220 10.68 13.09 5.89
CA ILE A 220 9.57 12.40 5.21
C ILE A 220 8.47 13.39 4.84
N PHE A 221 8.10 14.27 5.77
CA PHE A 221 7.09 15.30 5.53
C PHE A 221 7.54 16.30 4.46
N ALA A 222 8.77 16.81 4.54
CA ALA A 222 9.33 17.71 3.54
C ALA A 222 9.37 17.06 2.14
N ALA A 223 9.75 15.79 2.05
CA ALA A 223 9.73 15.05 0.80
C ALA A 223 8.30 14.87 0.24
N ALA A 224 7.31 14.66 1.12
CA ALA A 224 5.91 14.60 0.73
C ALA A 224 5.44 15.95 0.17
N VAL A 225 5.72 17.04 0.89
CA VAL A 225 5.38 18.40 0.42
C VAL A 225 6.05 18.70 -0.92
N ALA A 226 7.35 18.40 -1.06
CA ALA A 226 8.08 18.61 -2.31
C ALA A 226 7.45 17.85 -3.49
N THR A 227 7.01 16.60 -3.27
CA THR A 227 6.35 15.79 -4.30
C THR A 227 5.05 16.42 -4.81
N TYR A 228 4.24 16.99 -3.91
CA TYR A 228 2.96 17.58 -4.26
C TYR A 228 3.02 19.09 -4.59
N SER A 229 4.20 19.70 -4.46
CA SER A 229 4.44 21.10 -4.86
C SER A 229 4.82 21.24 -6.34
N GLU A 230 4.99 20.13 -7.06
CA GLU A 230 5.21 20.15 -8.50
C GLU A 230 4.00 20.79 -9.20
N PRO A 231 4.21 21.73 -10.14
CA PRO A 231 3.12 22.54 -10.74
C PRO A 231 2.08 21.70 -11.48
N TYR A 232 2.50 20.57 -12.07
CA TYR A 232 1.61 19.65 -12.79
C TYR A 232 1.81 18.24 -12.28
N TYR A 233 1.21 17.93 -11.14
CA TYR A 233 1.23 16.61 -10.58
C TYR A 233 0.07 15.77 -11.15
N PHE A 234 0.39 14.59 -11.70
CA PHE A 234 -0.58 13.64 -12.23
C PHE A 234 -0.64 12.40 -11.34
N PRO A 235 -1.73 12.20 -10.59
CA PRO A 235 -1.92 10.95 -9.86
C PRO A 235 -2.21 9.77 -10.80
N PRO A 236 -1.95 8.51 -10.39
CA PRO A 236 -2.44 7.36 -11.13
C PRO A 236 -3.98 7.39 -11.23
N PRO A 237 -4.61 7.03 -12.36
CA PRO A 237 -4.00 6.53 -13.60
C PRO A 237 -3.58 7.64 -14.60
N PHE A 238 -3.77 8.93 -14.30
CA PHE A 238 -3.56 10.05 -15.23
C PHE A 238 -2.08 10.27 -15.58
N ASN A 239 -1.14 9.77 -14.78
CA ASN A 239 0.29 9.80 -15.12
C ASN A 239 0.62 9.05 -16.42
N LEU A 240 -0.19 8.06 -16.85
CA LEU A 240 -0.03 7.43 -18.17
C LEU A 240 -0.22 8.42 -19.30
N LEU A 241 -1.22 9.30 -19.18
CA LEU A 241 -1.46 10.35 -20.17
C LEU A 241 -0.26 11.32 -20.21
N GLN A 242 0.30 11.69 -19.07
CA GLN A 242 1.50 12.50 -19.01
C GLN A 242 2.69 11.81 -19.70
N ILE A 243 2.89 10.52 -19.47
CA ILE A 243 3.97 9.76 -20.12
C ILE A 243 3.80 9.76 -21.63
N ILE A 244 2.59 9.44 -22.12
CA ILE A 244 2.32 9.30 -23.55
C ILE A 244 2.36 10.67 -24.27
N PHE A 245 1.71 11.70 -23.72
CA PHE A 245 1.53 12.97 -24.42
C PHE A 245 2.58 14.03 -24.09
N VAL A 246 3.34 13.85 -23.01
CA VAL A 246 4.34 14.84 -22.58
C VAL A 246 5.75 14.25 -22.58
N HIS A 247 5.96 13.14 -21.85
CA HIS A 247 7.32 12.59 -21.71
C HIS A 247 7.83 11.95 -23.00
N LEU A 248 7.02 11.16 -23.68
CA LEU A 248 7.41 10.52 -24.94
C LEU A 248 7.70 11.54 -26.05
N PRO A 249 6.82 12.52 -26.36
CA PRO A 249 7.14 13.57 -27.31
C PRO A 249 8.35 14.42 -26.89
N ARG A 250 8.51 14.74 -25.60
CA ARG A 250 9.68 15.46 -25.11
C ARG A 250 10.98 14.69 -25.35
N LEU A 251 10.97 13.37 -25.14
CA LEU A 251 12.11 12.50 -25.43
C LEU A 251 12.45 12.52 -26.92
N LEU A 252 11.45 12.40 -27.79
CA LEU A 252 11.64 12.46 -29.24
C LEU A 252 12.17 13.83 -29.69
N LEU A 253 11.61 14.94 -29.19
CA LEU A 253 12.07 16.29 -29.53
C LEU A 253 13.52 16.54 -29.06
N ARG A 254 13.92 15.97 -27.91
CA ARG A 254 15.32 16.04 -27.45
C ARG A 254 16.27 15.32 -28.38
N LEU A 255 15.89 14.20 -28.97
CA LEU A 255 16.69 13.48 -29.96
C LEU A 255 16.91 14.32 -31.25
N PHE A 256 15.95 15.23 -31.54
CA PHE A 256 16.04 16.18 -32.68
C PHE A 256 16.61 17.55 -32.30
N GLY A 257 17.14 17.72 -31.08
CA GLY A 257 17.76 18.97 -30.63
C GLY A 257 16.78 20.15 -30.42
N LYS A 258 15.48 19.89 -30.42
CA LYS A 258 14.44 20.91 -30.20
C LYS A 258 13.86 20.80 -28.79
N GLU A 259 14.26 21.69 -27.90
CA GLU A 259 13.57 21.81 -26.56
C GLU A 259 12.31 22.68 -26.71
N GLY A 260 11.14 22.11 -26.35
CA GLY A 260 9.88 22.74 -26.71
C GLY A 260 9.14 23.40 -25.54
N LEU A 261 8.94 24.72 -25.65
CA LEU A 261 7.87 25.47 -24.93
C LEU A 261 6.47 24.83 -25.14
N VAL A 262 6.28 24.15 -26.26
CA VAL A 262 5.03 23.48 -26.64
C VAL A 262 4.68 22.36 -25.68
N THR A 263 5.65 21.56 -25.20
CA THR A 263 5.40 20.45 -24.27
C THR A 263 4.89 20.93 -22.90
N LYS A 264 5.35 22.08 -22.42
CA LYS A 264 4.84 22.68 -21.15
C LYS A 264 3.38 23.16 -21.28
N ARG A 265 3.01 23.70 -22.43
CA ARG A 265 1.60 24.10 -22.68
C ARG A 265 0.69 22.90 -22.78
N ILE A 266 1.11 21.84 -23.45
CA ILE A 266 0.36 20.56 -23.54
C ILE A 266 0.19 19.96 -22.15
N GLU A 267 1.22 19.97 -21.32
CA GLU A 267 1.18 19.48 -19.94
C GLU A 267 0.15 20.24 -19.09
N GLY A 268 0.14 21.57 -19.17
CA GLY A 268 -0.84 22.41 -18.49
C GLY A 268 -2.29 22.17 -18.93
N VAL A 269 -2.52 22.08 -20.24
CA VAL A 269 -3.86 21.78 -20.79
C VAL A 269 -4.32 20.38 -20.37
N LEU A 270 -3.44 19.39 -20.49
CA LEU A 270 -3.74 18.02 -20.09
C LEU A 270 -4.09 17.93 -18.59
N TRP A 271 -3.34 18.62 -17.75
CA TRP A 271 -3.61 18.71 -16.32
C TRP A 271 -4.96 19.36 -16.02
N CYS A 272 -5.28 20.49 -16.68
CA CYS A 272 -6.57 21.15 -16.54
C CYS A 272 -7.75 20.27 -16.95
N LEU A 273 -7.59 19.45 -17.96
CA LEU A 273 -8.66 18.58 -18.45
C LEU A 273 -8.86 17.32 -17.59
N THR A 274 -7.79 16.78 -16.99
CA THR A 274 -7.83 15.51 -16.27
C THR A 274 -7.84 15.67 -14.76
N THR A 275 -6.79 16.22 -14.20
CA THR A 275 -6.58 16.33 -12.75
C THR A 275 -7.24 17.59 -12.18
N GLY A 276 -7.36 18.66 -12.97
CA GLY A 276 -7.95 19.93 -12.57
C GLY A 276 -9.37 19.79 -12.02
N PRO A 277 -10.32 19.18 -12.73
CA PRO A 277 -11.69 18.98 -12.25
C PRO A 277 -11.77 18.19 -10.95
N LEU A 278 -10.99 17.13 -10.81
CA LEU A 278 -10.93 16.32 -9.58
C LEU A 278 -10.39 17.14 -8.40
N THR A 279 -9.36 17.94 -8.66
CA THR A 279 -8.80 18.82 -7.64
C THR A 279 -9.80 19.88 -7.22
N PHE A 280 -10.51 20.47 -8.16
CA PHE A 280 -11.56 21.45 -7.88
C PHE A 280 -12.65 20.87 -6.99
N VAL A 281 -13.17 19.68 -7.31
CA VAL A 281 -14.19 19.00 -6.50
C VAL A 281 -13.67 18.75 -5.08
N VAL A 282 -12.45 18.22 -4.95
CA VAL A 282 -11.86 17.96 -3.63
C VAL A 282 -11.66 19.26 -2.84
N VAL A 283 -11.22 20.33 -3.47
CA VAL A 283 -11.05 21.62 -2.80
C VAL A 283 -12.40 22.15 -2.31
N VAL A 284 -13.44 22.12 -3.14
CA VAL A 284 -14.78 22.59 -2.77
C VAL A 284 -15.36 21.79 -1.61
N VAL A 285 -15.13 20.47 -1.56
CA VAL A 285 -15.62 19.61 -0.48
C VAL A 285 -14.79 19.76 0.80
N CYS A 286 -13.46 19.83 0.68
CA CYS A 286 -12.58 19.86 1.84
C CYS A 286 -12.38 21.25 2.45
N LEU A 287 -12.57 22.32 1.68
CA LEU A 287 -12.35 23.69 2.16
C LEU A 287 -13.28 24.09 3.31
N PRO A 288 -14.61 23.82 3.26
CA PRO A 288 -15.50 24.07 4.41
C PRO A 288 -15.06 23.29 5.65
N TRP A 289 -14.60 22.05 5.48
CA TRP A 289 -14.14 21.19 6.58
C TRP A 289 -12.86 21.73 7.24
N THR A 290 -11.90 22.18 6.44
CA THR A 290 -10.66 22.77 6.96
C THR A 290 -10.90 24.11 7.68
N VAL A 291 -11.79 24.93 7.14
CA VAL A 291 -12.22 26.19 7.78
C VAL A 291 -12.93 25.91 9.10
N PHE A 292 -13.82 24.93 9.13
CA PHE A 292 -14.53 24.51 10.35
C PHE A 292 -13.57 24.01 11.43
N LEU A 293 -12.61 23.16 11.06
CA LEU A 293 -11.59 22.66 11.98
C LEU A 293 -10.66 23.78 12.48
N SER A 294 -10.29 24.74 11.65
CA SER A 294 -9.48 25.88 12.07
C SER A 294 -10.23 26.77 13.07
N TYR A 295 -11.54 26.93 12.87
CA TYR A 295 -12.39 27.68 13.80
C TYR A 295 -12.51 27.02 15.18
N ILE A 296 -12.57 25.70 15.24
CA ILE A 296 -12.61 24.94 16.51
C ILE A 296 -11.26 24.99 17.23
N ARG A 297 -10.15 25.03 16.50
CA ARG A 297 -8.78 25.03 17.06
C ARG A 297 -8.28 26.39 17.53
N LEU A 298 -8.97 27.47 17.21
CA LEU A 298 -8.64 28.78 17.79
C LEU A 298 -8.84 28.72 19.31
N PRO A 299 -7.78 28.95 20.11
CA PRO A 299 -7.95 29.06 21.56
C PRO A 299 -8.95 30.16 21.82
N ARG A 300 -10.04 29.83 22.49
CA ARG A 300 -10.94 30.86 23.03
C ARG A 300 -10.15 31.69 24.01
N PRO A 301 -10.12 33.03 23.88
CA PRO A 301 -9.40 33.92 24.75
C PRO A 301 -9.81 33.77 26.21
#